data_dc5e54f0c84ab5f96f29e5f09d0a54ff
#
_entry.id   dc5e54f0c84ab5f96f29e5f09d0a54ff
#
_cell.length_a   1.000
_cell.length_b   1.000
_cell.length_c   1.000
_cell.angle_alpha   90.00
_cell.angle_beta   90.00
_cell.angle_gamma   90.00
#
_symmetry.space_group_name_H-M   'P 1'
#
loop_
_entity.id
_entity.type
_entity.pdbx_description
1 polymer ?
#
loop_
_entity_poly.entity_id
_entity_poly.type
_entity_poly.pdbx_seq_one_letter_code
_entity_poly.pdbx_strand_id
1 'polypeptide(L)'
;LHVRSRRQRQMCIRDRGRIATDSIGFYLSSIGRIPLLTAAEEIELAHHVQAMKQLQELPEEELTSRHRHKIRMGKRARDRMMAANLRLVVSVAKKYQNQGLELLDLVQEGAIGLERAVDKFDPAMGYKFSTYAYWWIRQGMTRAIDNSARTIRLPIHISEKLSKMRRISRELSHRFGRQPNRLELASAMGIEPRELEDLISQSAPCTSLDAHARGEEDRSTLGELIPDPNGEEPMEGMDRSIQKEHLGGWLSQLNEREQKILKLRFGLGGEEPLTLAEIGRQINVSRERVRQLEAKAILKLRA
;
A
#
# COMPACT_ATOMS: atom_id res chain seq x y z
N LEU A 1 49.63 29.34 -3.07
CA LEU A 1 48.33 29.39 -3.84
C LEU A 1 48.13 28.13 -4.72
N HIS A 2 49.21 27.51 -5.26
CA HIS A 2 49.08 26.30 -6.09
C HIS A 2 48.74 25.00 -5.35
N VAL A 3 49.07 24.89 -4.07
CA VAL A 3 48.84 23.69 -3.25
C VAL A 3 47.33 23.54 -2.86
N ARG A 4 46.61 24.64 -2.66
CA ARG A 4 45.13 24.60 -2.39
C ARG A 4 44.32 24.14 -3.57
N SER A 5 44.70 24.50 -4.79
CA SER A 5 44.02 24.13 -6.02
C SER A 5 44.12 22.62 -6.31
N ARG A 6 45.27 21.98 -6.04
CA ARG A 6 45.44 20.53 -6.15
C ARG A 6 44.64 19.73 -5.16
N ARG A 7 44.54 20.16 -3.88
CA ARG A 7 43.68 19.52 -2.87
C ARG A 7 42.19 19.64 -3.23
N GLN A 8 41.74 20.79 -3.71
CA GLN A 8 40.36 20.94 -4.18
C GLN A 8 40.04 20.06 -5.41
N ARG A 9 40.97 19.93 -6.37
CA ARG A 9 40.79 19.00 -7.50
C ARG A 9 40.75 17.54 -7.05
N GLN A 10 41.59 17.13 -6.10
CA GLN A 10 41.58 15.76 -5.57
C GLN A 10 40.30 15.49 -4.73
N MET A 11 39.77 16.48 -3.99
CA MET A 11 38.51 16.37 -3.28
C MET A 11 37.32 16.21 -4.25
N CYS A 12 37.26 16.98 -5.34
CA CYS A 12 36.25 16.84 -6.39
C CYS A 12 36.32 15.50 -7.12
N ILE A 13 37.51 14.92 -7.29
CA ILE A 13 37.70 13.60 -7.94
C ILE A 13 37.29 12.47 -6.97
N ARG A 14 37.57 12.60 -5.65
CA ARG A 14 37.09 11.62 -4.65
C ARG A 14 35.57 11.65 -4.46
N ASP A 15 34.95 12.83 -4.51
CA ASP A 15 33.50 12.95 -4.43
C ASP A 15 32.80 12.40 -5.69
N ARG A 16 33.41 12.53 -6.87
CA ARG A 16 32.88 11.88 -8.10
C ARG A 16 32.92 10.36 -8.03
N GLY A 17 33.89 9.74 -7.34
CA GLY A 17 33.96 8.29 -7.15
C GLY A 17 32.96 7.74 -6.13
N ARG A 18 32.57 8.54 -5.12
CA ARG A 18 31.55 8.17 -4.13
C ARG A 18 30.12 8.32 -4.66
N ILE A 19 29.87 9.30 -5.53
CA ILE A 19 28.55 9.53 -6.14
C ILE A 19 28.17 8.39 -7.10
N ALA A 20 29.15 7.67 -7.65
CA ALA A 20 28.90 6.58 -8.60
C ALA A 20 28.45 5.25 -7.95
N THR A 21 28.53 5.11 -6.64
CA THR A 21 28.05 3.93 -5.89
C THR A 21 26.63 4.05 -5.36
N ASP A 22 26.07 5.25 -5.36
CA ASP A 22 24.70 5.52 -4.94
C ASP A 22 23.79 5.71 -6.17
N SER A 23 22.69 4.96 -6.23
CA SER A 23 21.71 5.02 -7.33
C SER A 23 21.17 6.45 -7.54
N ILE A 24 20.94 7.18 -6.46
CA ILE A 24 20.49 8.58 -6.49
C ILE A 24 21.58 9.47 -7.12
N GLY A 25 22.83 9.31 -6.71
CA GLY A 25 23.97 10.06 -7.25
C GLY A 25 24.18 9.81 -8.73
N PHE A 26 24.05 8.56 -9.18
CA PHE A 26 24.12 8.21 -10.59
C PHE A 26 22.98 8.88 -11.39
N TYR A 27 21.74 8.80 -10.90
CA TYR A 27 20.60 9.44 -11.53
C TYR A 27 20.78 10.96 -11.64
N LEU A 28 21.14 11.64 -10.55
CA LEU A 28 21.37 13.09 -10.54
C LEU A 28 22.50 13.52 -11.48
N SER A 29 23.55 12.71 -11.57
CA SER A 29 24.65 12.95 -12.52
C SER A 29 24.19 12.79 -13.97
N SER A 30 23.33 11.83 -14.26
CA SER A 30 22.82 11.58 -15.62
C SER A 30 21.92 12.71 -16.12
N ILE A 31 20.97 13.16 -15.30
CA ILE A 31 20.06 14.28 -15.65
C ILE A 31 20.81 15.63 -15.70
N GLY A 32 21.89 15.77 -14.94
CA GLY A 32 22.73 16.98 -14.94
C GLY A 32 23.49 17.23 -16.24
N ARG A 33 23.68 16.21 -17.07
CA ARG A 33 24.37 16.31 -18.36
C ARG A 33 23.51 16.93 -19.47
N ILE A 34 22.18 16.91 -19.28
CA ILE A 34 21.24 17.41 -20.28
C ILE A 34 21.11 18.92 -20.12
N PRO A 35 21.34 19.71 -21.17
CA PRO A 35 21.21 21.16 -21.13
C PRO A 35 19.74 21.57 -20.91
N LEU A 36 19.54 22.68 -20.21
CA LEU A 36 18.21 23.28 -20.07
C LEU A 36 17.77 23.88 -21.42
N LEU A 37 16.46 23.86 -21.65
CA LEU A 37 15.85 24.45 -22.83
C LEU A 37 15.70 25.97 -22.67
N THR A 38 15.86 26.69 -23.77
CA THR A 38 15.47 28.09 -23.88
C THR A 38 13.97 28.21 -24.13
N ALA A 39 13.38 29.37 -23.86
CA ALA A 39 11.95 29.58 -24.10
C ALA A 39 11.54 29.38 -25.58
N ALA A 40 12.43 29.72 -26.52
CA ALA A 40 12.20 29.49 -27.95
C ALA A 40 12.19 27.98 -28.29
N GLU A 41 13.14 27.20 -27.72
CA GLU A 41 13.17 25.76 -27.91
C GLU A 41 11.96 25.06 -27.25
N GLU A 42 11.47 25.55 -26.09
CA GLU A 42 10.24 25.01 -25.47
C GLU A 42 9.05 25.14 -26.41
N ILE A 43 8.89 26.30 -27.06
CA ILE A 43 7.81 26.58 -28.00
C ILE A 43 7.92 25.68 -29.25
N GLU A 44 9.12 25.60 -29.85
CA GLU A 44 9.36 24.77 -31.04
C GLU A 44 9.06 23.29 -30.76
N LEU A 45 9.58 22.74 -29.66
CA LEU A 45 9.34 21.36 -29.26
C LEU A 45 7.87 21.11 -28.97
N ALA A 46 7.17 22.05 -28.30
CA ALA A 46 5.74 21.93 -28.03
C ALA A 46 4.91 21.86 -29.32
N HIS A 47 5.22 22.67 -30.33
CA HIS A 47 4.55 22.57 -31.63
C HIS A 47 4.74 21.21 -32.29
N HIS A 48 5.95 20.63 -32.22
CA HIS A 48 6.18 19.27 -32.73
C HIS A 48 5.38 18.20 -31.97
N VAL A 49 5.22 18.34 -30.64
CA VAL A 49 4.40 17.44 -29.84
C VAL A 49 2.92 17.58 -30.17
N GLN A 50 2.41 18.81 -30.34
CA GLN A 50 1.02 19.05 -30.73
C GLN A 50 0.71 18.49 -32.13
N ALA A 51 1.59 18.72 -33.10
CA ALA A 51 1.45 18.18 -34.45
C ALA A 51 1.46 16.65 -34.47
N MET A 52 2.29 16.01 -33.63
CA MET A 52 2.29 14.56 -33.44
C MET A 52 0.94 14.07 -32.96
N LYS A 53 0.35 14.70 -31.91
CA LYS A 53 -0.92 14.27 -31.34
C LYS A 53 -2.06 14.35 -32.33
N GLN A 54 -2.16 15.48 -33.07
CA GLN A 54 -3.18 15.63 -34.09
C GLN A 54 -3.09 14.52 -35.16
N LEU A 55 -1.85 14.09 -35.50
CA LEU A 55 -1.65 13.00 -36.46
C LEU A 55 -1.89 11.60 -35.87
N GLN A 56 -1.76 11.43 -34.56
CA GLN A 56 -2.08 10.16 -33.88
C GLN A 56 -3.59 9.90 -33.72
N GLU A 57 -4.43 10.94 -33.81
CA GLU A 57 -5.87 10.82 -33.82
C GLU A 57 -6.44 10.35 -35.16
N LEU A 58 -5.61 10.39 -36.23
CA LEU A 58 -6.00 9.90 -37.56
C LEU A 58 -5.89 8.37 -37.62
N PRO A 59 -6.80 7.69 -38.35
CA PRO A 59 -6.73 6.26 -38.58
C PRO A 59 -5.44 5.87 -39.34
N GLU A 60 -4.89 4.70 -39.02
CA GLU A 60 -3.61 4.23 -39.57
C GLU A 60 -3.57 4.18 -41.10
N GLU A 61 -4.71 3.98 -41.74
CA GLU A 61 -4.88 3.88 -43.19
C GLU A 61 -4.59 5.22 -43.91
N GLU A 62 -4.78 6.35 -43.23
CA GLU A 62 -4.55 7.70 -43.78
C GLU A 62 -3.12 8.21 -43.52
N LEU A 63 -2.30 7.43 -42.79
CA LEU A 63 -0.95 7.83 -42.42
C LEU A 63 0.05 7.71 -43.57
N THR A 64 0.34 8.84 -44.24
CA THR A 64 1.38 8.92 -45.25
C THR A 64 2.79 8.81 -44.67
N SER A 65 3.79 8.54 -45.52
CA SER A 65 5.22 8.52 -45.12
C SER A 65 5.66 9.83 -44.44
N ARG A 66 5.13 10.99 -44.89
CA ARG A 66 5.38 12.30 -44.27
C ARG A 66 4.77 12.40 -42.88
N HIS A 67 3.58 11.86 -42.66
CA HIS A 67 2.94 11.83 -41.34
C HIS A 67 3.74 10.97 -40.37
N ARG A 68 4.23 9.80 -40.77
CA ARG A 68 5.11 8.95 -39.95
C ARG A 68 6.43 9.63 -39.60
N HIS A 69 6.99 10.47 -40.48
CA HIS A 69 8.17 11.28 -40.18
C HIS A 69 7.87 12.33 -39.09
N LYS A 70 6.77 13.09 -39.24
CA LYS A 70 6.33 14.09 -38.23
C LYS A 70 6.07 13.45 -36.87
N ILE A 71 5.45 12.27 -36.83
CA ILE A 71 5.23 11.51 -35.59
C ILE A 71 6.56 11.14 -34.92
N ARG A 72 7.56 10.69 -35.69
CA ARG A 72 8.91 10.40 -35.15
C ARG A 72 9.60 11.64 -34.61
N MET A 73 9.49 12.78 -35.31
CA MET A 73 10.01 14.07 -34.83
C MET A 73 9.32 14.51 -33.55
N GLY A 74 7.99 14.39 -33.46
CA GLY A 74 7.23 14.72 -32.28
C GLY A 74 7.59 13.82 -31.06
N LYS A 75 7.81 12.51 -31.26
CA LYS A 75 8.30 11.63 -30.19
C LYS A 75 9.68 12.07 -29.67
N ARG A 76 10.61 12.38 -30.56
CA ARG A 76 11.95 12.90 -30.17
C ARG A 76 11.85 14.24 -29.45
N ALA A 77 10.96 15.13 -29.90
CA ALA A 77 10.73 16.43 -29.27
C ALA A 77 10.17 16.24 -27.85
N ARG A 78 9.21 15.32 -27.67
CA ARG A 78 8.66 14.94 -26.37
C ARG A 78 9.73 14.43 -25.42
N ASP A 79 10.54 13.46 -25.88
CA ASP A 79 11.62 12.88 -25.08
C ASP A 79 12.66 13.94 -24.67
N ARG A 80 13.04 14.84 -25.59
CA ARG A 80 13.95 15.95 -25.29
C ARG A 80 13.35 16.91 -24.27
N MET A 81 12.08 17.26 -24.41
CA MET A 81 11.38 18.17 -23.51
C MET A 81 11.25 17.55 -22.11
N MET A 82 10.96 16.26 -22.01
CA MET A 82 10.95 15.53 -20.75
C MET A 82 12.34 15.50 -20.10
N ALA A 83 13.35 15.05 -20.84
CA ALA A 83 14.71 14.87 -20.33
C ALA A 83 15.31 16.17 -19.79
N ALA A 84 15.11 17.30 -20.48
CA ALA A 84 15.59 18.61 -20.04
C ALA A 84 14.93 19.12 -18.76
N ASN A 85 13.70 18.67 -18.48
CA ASN A 85 12.90 19.11 -17.32
C ASN A 85 12.91 18.14 -16.12
N LEU A 86 13.63 17.01 -16.17
CA LEU A 86 13.75 16.09 -15.03
C LEU A 86 14.36 16.78 -13.79
N ARG A 87 15.22 17.79 -13.98
CA ARG A 87 15.75 18.59 -12.86
C ARG A 87 14.67 19.35 -12.11
N LEU A 88 13.61 19.80 -12.80
CA LEU A 88 12.44 20.43 -12.17
C LEU A 88 11.70 19.40 -11.31
N VAL A 89 11.51 18.17 -11.82
CA VAL A 89 10.87 17.09 -11.04
C VAL A 89 11.60 16.84 -9.73
N VAL A 90 12.94 16.71 -9.76
CA VAL A 90 13.75 16.52 -8.55
C VAL A 90 13.60 17.69 -7.58
N SER A 91 13.56 18.92 -8.07
CA SER A 91 13.41 20.12 -7.23
C SER A 91 12.06 20.14 -6.47
N VAL A 92 11.00 19.61 -7.11
CA VAL A 92 9.68 19.45 -6.49
C VAL A 92 9.68 18.26 -5.52
N ALA A 93 10.23 17.10 -5.93
CA ALA A 93 10.28 15.89 -5.13
C ALA A 93 10.98 16.10 -3.77
N LYS A 94 12.02 16.92 -3.71
CA LYS A 94 12.70 17.28 -2.45
C LYS A 94 11.77 17.84 -1.39
N LYS A 95 10.67 18.49 -1.76
CA LYS A 95 9.69 19.06 -0.81
C LYS A 95 8.75 18.01 -0.22
N TYR A 96 8.69 16.82 -0.83
CA TYR A 96 7.79 15.72 -0.45
C TYR A 96 8.54 14.54 0.17
N GLN A 97 9.83 14.68 0.46
CA GLN A 97 10.63 13.67 1.18
C GLN A 97 10.03 13.40 2.56
N ASN A 98 10.28 12.19 3.09
CA ASN A 98 9.82 11.73 4.40
C ASN A 98 8.30 11.67 4.57
N GLN A 99 7.56 11.49 3.47
CA GLN A 99 6.11 11.32 3.49
C GLN A 99 5.67 9.88 3.17
N GLY A 100 6.57 8.90 3.36
CA GLY A 100 6.29 7.47 3.20
C GLY A 100 6.71 6.87 1.86
N LEU A 101 7.26 7.68 0.94
CA LEU A 101 7.88 7.22 -0.31
C LEU A 101 9.33 7.64 -0.39
N GLU A 102 10.17 6.81 -1.01
CA GLU A 102 11.55 7.14 -1.30
C GLU A 102 11.67 8.25 -2.35
N LEU A 103 12.81 8.96 -2.34
CA LEU A 103 13.03 10.07 -3.26
C LEU A 103 12.98 9.64 -4.74
N LEU A 104 13.52 8.47 -5.07
CA LEU A 104 13.51 7.97 -6.45
C LEU A 104 12.09 7.64 -6.91
N ASP A 105 11.26 7.05 -6.06
CA ASP A 105 9.86 6.75 -6.37
C ASP A 105 9.06 8.03 -6.58
N LEU A 106 9.25 9.04 -5.71
CA LEU A 106 8.66 10.36 -5.89
C LEU A 106 9.06 11.01 -7.21
N VAL A 107 10.32 10.84 -7.62
CA VAL A 107 10.80 11.36 -8.90
C VAL A 107 10.15 10.63 -10.07
N GLN A 108 9.98 9.30 -10.01
CA GLN A 108 9.31 8.55 -11.08
C GLN A 108 7.84 8.95 -11.22
N GLU A 109 7.12 9.04 -10.11
CA GLU A 109 5.72 9.50 -10.12
C GLU A 109 5.59 10.96 -10.60
N GLY A 110 6.53 11.81 -10.20
CA GLY A 110 6.63 13.17 -10.72
C GLY A 110 6.95 13.22 -12.22
N ALA A 111 7.76 12.30 -12.74
CA ALA A 111 8.06 12.19 -14.17
C ALA A 111 6.81 11.78 -14.98
N ILE A 112 5.96 10.90 -14.45
CA ILE A 112 4.65 10.59 -15.04
C ILE A 112 3.75 11.85 -15.08
N GLY A 113 3.81 12.67 -14.03
CA GLY A 113 3.15 13.99 -14.02
C GLY A 113 3.72 14.93 -15.09
N LEU A 114 5.05 14.99 -15.22
CA LEU A 114 5.73 15.77 -16.25
C LEU A 114 5.34 15.32 -17.66
N GLU A 115 5.24 14.03 -17.92
CA GLU A 115 4.80 13.47 -19.19
C GLU A 115 3.43 14.02 -19.60
N ARG A 116 2.47 14.02 -18.67
CA ARG A 116 1.14 14.59 -18.89
C ARG A 116 1.20 16.11 -19.15
N ALA A 117 2.13 16.79 -18.48
CA ALA A 117 2.33 18.23 -18.70
C ALA A 117 2.86 18.50 -20.12
N VAL A 118 3.86 17.76 -20.57
CA VAL A 118 4.42 17.87 -21.96
C VAL A 118 3.32 17.61 -22.97
N ASP A 119 2.52 16.62 -22.72
CA ASP A 119 1.44 16.24 -23.60
C ASP A 119 0.31 17.29 -23.73
N LYS A 120 0.05 18.05 -22.70
CA LYS A 120 -1.07 19.01 -22.64
C LYS A 120 -0.63 20.46 -22.70
N PHE A 121 0.66 20.72 -22.83
CA PHE A 121 1.19 22.09 -22.87
C PHE A 121 0.81 22.79 -24.16
N ASP A 122 0.26 24.00 -24.00
CA ASP A 122 -0.05 24.91 -25.12
C ASP A 122 0.84 26.14 -25.06
N PRO A 123 1.80 26.30 -26.02
CA PRO A 123 2.68 27.45 -26.05
C PRO A 123 1.97 28.77 -26.42
N ALA A 124 0.76 28.72 -27.03
CA ALA A 124 0.00 29.90 -27.40
C ALA A 124 -0.46 30.74 -26.21
N MET A 125 -0.55 30.11 -25.02
CA MET A 125 -0.93 30.76 -23.77
C MET A 125 0.13 31.72 -23.20
N GLY A 126 1.34 31.75 -23.73
CA GLY A 126 2.43 32.66 -23.35
C GLY A 126 3.10 32.38 -22.00
N TYR A 127 2.74 31.32 -21.29
CA TYR A 127 3.37 30.94 -20.02
C TYR A 127 4.58 30.04 -20.23
N LYS A 128 5.57 30.13 -19.32
CA LYS A 128 6.70 29.21 -19.30
C LYS A 128 6.23 27.79 -19.00
N PHE A 129 6.84 26.82 -19.67
CA PHE A 129 6.53 25.41 -19.46
C PHE A 129 6.65 24.99 -17.98
N SER A 130 7.68 25.45 -17.27
CA SER A 130 7.89 25.14 -15.85
C SER A 130 6.73 25.50 -14.93
N THR A 131 6.04 26.64 -15.21
CA THR A 131 4.89 27.08 -14.43
C THR A 131 3.70 26.11 -14.57
N TYR A 132 3.47 25.63 -15.78
CA TYR A 132 2.42 24.65 -16.07
C TYR A 132 2.77 23.25 -15.56
N ALA A 133 3.99 22.79 -15.82
CA ALA A 133 4.47 21.49 -15.44
C ALA A 133 4.49 21.28 -13.92
N TYR A 134 4.79 22.32 -13.14
CA TYR A 134 4.80 22.26 -11.68
C TYR A 134 3.52 21.66 -11.09
N TRP A 135 2.35 22.06 -11.61
CA TRP A 135 1.06 21.59 -11.13
C TRP A 135 0.83 20.09 -11.40
N TRP A 136 1.23 19.62 -12.59
CA TRP A 136 1.11 18.22 -12.98
C TRP A 136 2.08 17.33 -12.21
N ILE A 137 3.31 17.79 -12.06
CA ILE A 137 4.33 17.08 -11.25
C ILE A 137 3.86 16.95 -9.80
N ARG A 138 3.41 18.06 -9.22
CA ARG A 138 2.85 18.06 -7.87
C ARG A 138 1.66 17.12 -7.73
N GLN A 139 0.74 17.17 -8.67
CA GLN A 139 -0.43 16.29 -8.68
C GLN A 139 -0.05 14.81 -8.76
N GLY A 140 0.92 14.45 -9.61
CA GLY A 140 1.45 13.08 -9.70
C GLY A 140 2.01 12.61 -8.35
N MET A 141 2.90 13.39 -7.75
CA MET A 141 3.52 13.06 -6.46
C MET A 141 2.51 12.96 -5.31
N THR A 142 1.60 13.92 -5.16
CA THR A 142 0.59 13.87 -4.08
C THR A 142 -0.32 12.67 -4.24
N ARG A 143 -0.75 12.36 -5.47
CA ARG A 143 -1.58 11.18 -5.73
C ARG A 143 -0.84 9.86 -5.44
N ALA A 144 0.45 9.79 -5.75
CA ALA A 144 1.28 8.63 -5.44
C ALA A 144 1.44 8.44 -3.92
N ILE A 145 1.68 9.53 -3.18
CA ILE A 145 1.75 9.51 -1.71
C ILE A 145 0.44 8.99 -1.13
N ASP A 146 -0.71 9.53 -1.55
CA ASP A 146 -2.02 9.11 -1.05
C ASP A 146 -2.32 7.63 -1.36
N ASN A 147 -1.79 7.09 -2.47
CA ASN A 147 -2.03 5.73 -2.90
C ASN A 147 -1.08 4.69 -2.28
N SER A 148 0.19 5.04 -2.09
CA SER A 148 1.26 4.04 -1.89
C SER A 148 2.15 4.32 -0.67
N ALA A 149 2.01 5.48 0.01
CA ALA A 149 2.85 5.82 1.15
C ALA A 149 2.55 5.01 2.43
N ARG A 150 1.41 4.32 2.49
CA ARG A 150 1.00 3.55 3.66
C ARG A 150 1.13 2.05 3.41
N THR A 151 1.58 1.31 4.41
CA THR A 151 1.59 -0.17 4.40
C THR A 151 0.19 -0.73 4.19
N ILE A 152 -0.81 -0.18 4.89
CA ILE A 152 -2.23 -0.49 4.66
C ILE A 152 -2.82 0.68 3.88
N ARG A 153 -3.19 0.42 2.62
CA ARG A 153 -3.75 1.42 1.73
C ARG A 153 -5.09 1.96 2.24
N LEU A 154 -5.23 3.27 2.24
CA LEU A 154 -6.51 3.94 2.51
C LEU A 154 -7.16 4.45 1.20
N PRO A 155 -8.50 4.52 1.14
CA PRO A 155 -9.20 5.18 0.05
C PRO A 155 -8.82 6.67 -0.05
N ILE A 156 -8.80 7.22 -1.28
CA ILE A 156 -8.35 8.61 -1.53
C ILE A 156 -9.17 9.62 -0.73
N HIS A 157 -10.49 9.45 -0.64
CA HIS A 157 -11.35 10.37 0.10
C HIS A 157 -11.04 10.43 1.61
N ILE A 158 -10.54 9.33 2.18
CA ILE A 158 -10.07 9.29 3.59
C ILE A 158 -8.73 10.03 3.70
N SER A 159 -7.78 9.81 2.78
CA SER A 159 -6.51 10.55 2.73
C SER A 159 -6.73 12.06 2.60
N GLU A 160 -7.69 12.49 1.78
CA GLU A 160 -8.08 13.90 1.64
C GLU A 160 -8.65 14.47 2.93
N LYS A 161 -9.57 13.73 3.60
CA LYS A 161 -10.11 14.13 4.92
C LYS A 161 -8.99 14.26 5.97
N LEU A 162 -8.05 13.31 6.01
CA LEU A 162 -6.90 13.34 6.92
C LEU A 162 -5.96 14.53 6.62
N SER A 163 -5.73 14.84 5.36
CA SER A 163 -4.92 15.98 4.94
C SER A 163 -5.59 17.32 5.32
N LYS A 164 -6.92 17.41 5.14
CA LYS A 164 -7.74 18.54 5.59
C LYS A 164 -7.67 18.69 7.12
N MET A 165 -7.80 17.57 7.86
CA MET A 165 -7.69 17.53 9.32
C MET A 165 -6.35 18.07 9.81
N ARG A 166 -5.24 17.58 9.23
CA ARG A 166 -3.88 18.05 9.58
C ARG A 166 -3.67 19.55 9.30
N ARG A 167 -4.26 20.06 8.22
CA ARG A 167 -4.20 21.48 7.89
C ARG A 167 -4.96 22.31 8.91
N ILE A 168 -6.21 21.98 9.17
CA ILE A 168 -7.07 22.70 10.13
C ILE A 168 -6.48 22.63 11.54
N SER A 169 -5.95 21.48 11.95
CA SER A 169 -5.27 21.32 13.25
C SER A 169 -4.09 22.28 13.40
N ARG A 170 -3.26 22.45 12.35
CA ARG A 170 -2.15 23.40 12.34
C ARG A 170 -2.65 24.85 12.40
N GLU A 171 -3.68 25.21 11.64
CA GLU A 171 -4.29 26.55 11.63
C GLU A 171 -4.85 26.91 12.99
N LEU A 172 -5.58 25.97 13.64
CA LEU A 172 -6.11 26.17 14.99
C LEU A 172 -5.00 26.23 16.06
N SER A 173 -3.98 25.38 15.95
CA SER A 173 -2.82 25.42 16.87
C SER A 173 -2.11 26.75 16.80
N HIS A 174 -1.95 27.31 15.59
CA HIS A 174 -1.34 28.64 15.43
C HIS A 174 -2.22 29.76 16.02
N ARG A 175 -3.56 29.64 15.87
CA ARG A 175 -4.52 30.63 16.39
C ARG A 175 -4.62 30.58 17.92
N PHE A 176 -4.65 29.39 18.50
CA PHE A 176 -4.87 29.21 19.94
C PHE A 176 -3.58 29.17 20.78
N GLY A 177 -2.40 29.05 20.14
CA GLY A 177 -1.13 28.84 20.84
C GLY A 177 -1.01 27.48 21.54
N ARG A 178 -2.00 26.57 21.35
CA ARG A 178 -2.05 25.21 21.89
C ARG A 178 -2.64 24.23 20.87
N GLN A 179 -2.51 22.95 21.11
CA GLN A 179 -3.18 21.95 20.29
C GLN A 179 -4.72 22.04 20.46
N PRO A 180 -5.50 21.98 19.36
CA PRO A 180 -6.96 22.01 19.43
C PRO A 180 -7.50 20.73 20.07
N ASN A 181 -8.58 20.87 20.84
CA ASN A 181 -9.32 19.71 21.37
C ASN A 181 -10.09 19.02 20.23
N ARG A 182 -10.45 17.74 20.41
CA ARG A 182 -11.21 16.96 19.43
C ARG A 182 -12.53 17.62 19.03
N LEU A 183 -13.24 18.21 19.99
CA LEU A 183 -14.49 18.93 19.72
C LEU A 183 -14.28 20.19 18.88
N GLU A 184 -13.24 20.97 19.16
CA GLU A 184 -12.86 22.15 18.39
C GLU A 184 -12.48 21.79 16.96
N LEU A 185 -11.73 20.69 16.80
CA LEU A 185 -11.30 20.19 15.49
C LEU A 185 -12.50 19.66 14.68
N ALA A 186 -13.40 18.89 15.27
CA ALA A 186 -14.62 18.38 14.66
C ALA A 186 -15.52 19.52 14.18
N SER A 187 -15.74 20.52 15.04
CA SER A 187 -16.50 21.72 14.71
C SER A 187 -15.89 22.51 13.55
N ALA A 188 -14.57 22.70 13.53
CA ALA A 188 -13.88 23.41 12.45
C ALA A 188 -13.85 22.61 11.12
N MET A 189 -13.91 21.30 11.18
CA MET A 189 -14.03 20.42 9.99
C MET A 189 -15.47 20.31 9.47
N GLY A 190 -16.48 20.62 10.30
CA GLY A 190 -17.90 20.46 10.01
C GLY A 190 -18.35 18.99 10.00
N ILE A 191 -17.78 18.15 10.88
CA ILE A 191 -18.09 16.73 11.03
C ILE A 191 -18.48 16.41 12.47
N GLU A 192 -19.16 15.29 12.67
CA GLU A 192 -19.47 14.82 14.01
C GLU A 192 -18.21 14.33 14.78
N PRO A 193 -18.15 14.51 16.10
CA PRO A 193 -17.03 14.05 16.92
C PRO A 193 -16.73 12.56 16.76
N ARG A 194 -17.74 11.71 16.59
CA ARG A 194 -17.60 10.27 16.35
C ARG A 194 -16.90 9.99 15.01
N GLU A 195 -17.30 10.68 13.95
CA GLU A 195 -16.65 10.54 12.63
C GLU A 195 -15.18 10.96 12.68
N LEU A 196 -14.84 11.98 13.49
CA LEU A 196 -13.46 12.37 13.71
C LEU A 196 -12.66 11.28 14.44
N GLU A 197 -13.24 10.62 15.45
CA GLU A 197 -12.59 9.52 16.16
C GLU A 197 -12.33 8.33 15.26
N ASP A 198 -13.29 7.97 14.41
CA ASP A 198 -13.15 6.91 13.40
C ASP A 198 -12.01 7.26 12.41
N LEU A 199 -11.94 8.50 11.94
CA LEU A 199 -10.86 8.96 11.07
C LEU A 199 -9.49 8.87 11.75
N ILE A 200 -9.39 9.24 13.02
CA ILE A 200 -8.15 9.15 13.78
C ILE A 200 -7.74 7.69 13.98
N SER A 201 -8.66 6.80 14.31
CA SER A 201 -8.37 5.37 14.48
C SER A 201 -7.89 4.72 13.18
N GLN A 202 -8.54 5.02 12.05
CA GLN A 202 -8.12 4.55 10.72
C GLN A 202 -6.78 5.12 10.28
N SER A 203 -6.35 6.25 10.82
CA SER A 203 -5.10 6.92 10.47
C SER A 203 -3.88 6.40 11.21
N ALA A 204 -4.06 5.51 12.20
CA ALA A 204 -2.97 4.99 13.01
C ALA A 204 -1.86 4.40 12.14
N PRO A 205 -0.58 4.74 12.39
CA PRO A 205 0.54 4.14 11.68
C PRO A 205 0.76 2.70 12.14
N CYS A 206 1.23 1.83 11.23
CA CYS A 206 1.70 0.51 11.60
C CYS A 206 3.01 0.62 12.37
N THR A 207 3.13 -0.17 13.45
CA THR A 207 4.36 -0.30 14.23
C THR A 207 5.03 -1.62 13.87
N SER A 208 6.37 -1.65 13.83
CA SER A 208 7.11 -2.89 13.57
C SER A 208 6.97 -3.85 14.75
N LEU A 209 6.75 -5.14 14.45
CA LEU A 209 6.76 -6.19 15.48
C LEU A 209 8.15 -6.44 16.04
N ASP A 210 9.21 -6.09 15.29
CA ASP A 210 10.60 -6.18 15.74
C ASP A 210 11.03 -4.99 16.63
N ALA A 211 10.14 -4.02 16.84
CA ALA A 211 10.42 -2.92 17.76
C ALA A 211 10.50 -3.42 19.19
N HIS A 212 11.49 -2.90 19.97
CA HIS A 212 11.64 -3.25 21.38
C HIS A 212 10.46 -2.74 22.22
N ALA A 213 9.97 -3.56 23.14
CA ALA A 213 8.76 -3.28 23.93
C ALA A 213 8.95 -2.18 24.99
N ARG A 214 10.16 -2.05 25.59
CA ARG A 214 10.48 -1.16 26.72
C ARG A 214 11.78 -0.35 26.58
N GLY A 215 12.24 -0.09 25.37
CA GLY A 215 13.48 0.64 25.12
C GLY A 215 14.69 -0.27 24.94
N GLU A 216 15.87 0.31 24.79
CA GLU A 216 17.10 -0.39 24.40
C GLU A 216 17.63 -1.43 25.43
N GLU A 217 17.19 -1.37 26.69
CA GLU A 217 17.63 -2.28 27.75
C GLU A 217 16.88 -3.62 27.76
N ASP A 218 15.64 -3.68 27.26
CA ASP A 218 14.85 -4.90 27.19
C ASP A 218 14.93 -5.45 25.76
N ARG A 219 15.51 -6.65 25.61
CA ARG A 219 15.69 -7.31 24.30
C ARG A 219 14.40 -7.89 23.73
N SER A 220 13.29 -7.87 24.48
CA SER A 220 12.01 -8.41 24.05
C SER A 220 11.41 -7.56 22.95
N THR A 221 10.98 -8.19 21.86
CA THR A 221 10.29 -7.54 20.75
C THR A 221 8.78 -7.47 21.02
N LEU A 222 8.08 -6.51 20.37
CA LEU A 222 6.62 -6.43 20.46
C LEU A 222 5.95 -7.69 19.95
N GLY A 223 6.54 -8.36 18.94
CA GLY A 223 6.04 -9.60 18.40
C GLY A 223 6.01 -10.75 19.38
N GLU A 224 7.00 -10.83 20.29
CA GLU A 224 7.07 -11.86 21.33
C GLU A 224 6.02 -11.67 22.44
N LEU A 225 5.48 -10.47 22.60
CA LEU A 225 4.47 -10.17 23.62
C LEU A 225 3.04 -10.43 23.15
N ILE A 226 2.82 -10.64 21.85
CA ILE A 226 1.49 -10.87 21.28
C ILE A 226 1.15 -12.36 21.43
N PRO A 227 0.13 -12.71 22.23
CA PRO A 227 -0.31 -14.11 22.36
C PRO A 227 -0.95 -14.58 21.04
N ASP A 228 -0.75 -15.85 20.73
CA ASP A 228 -1.48 -16.49 19.63
C ASP A 228 -2.93 -16.73 20.07
N PRO A 229 -3.95 -16.09 19.45
CA PRO A 229 -5.34 -16.26 19.81
C PRO A 229 -5.88 -17.67 19.50
N ASN A 230 -5.20 -18.43 18.63
CA ASN A 230 -5.54 -19.81 18.29
C ASN A 230 -4.62 -20.83 18.95
N GLY A 231 -3.65 -20.37 19.74
CA GLY A 231 -2.73 -21.22 20.47
C GLY A 231 -3.50 -22.03 21.51
N GLU A 232 -3.47 -23.36 21.39
CA GLU A 232 -4.01 -24.24 22.42
C GLU A 232 -3.09 -24.19 23.64
N GLU A 233 -3.64 -23.85 24.80
CA GLU A 233 -2.89 -24.00 26.04
C GLU A 233 -2.53 -25.48 26.24
N PRO A 234 -1.28 -25.81 26.66
CA PRO A 234 -0.86 -27.20 26.87
C PRO A 234 -1.81 -27.98 27.78
N MET A 235 -2.43 -27.28 28.75
CA MET A 235 -3.41 -27.84 29.69
C MET A 235 -4.70 -28.25 28.97
N GLU A 236 -5.21 -27.42 28.07
CA GLU A 236 -6.41 -27.73 27.28
C GLU A 236 -6.18 -28.90 26.32
N GLY A 237 -4.99 -28.98 25.71
CA GLY A 237 -4.61 -30.11 24.87
C GLY A 237 -4.57 -31.44 25.65
N MET A 238 -4.04 -31.39 26.87
CA MET A 238 -4.02 -32.54 27.78
C MET A 238 -5.43 -32.95 28.22
N ASP A 239 -6.26 -32.00 28.63
CA ASP A 239 -7.66 -32.24 29.01
C ASP A 239 -8.46 -32.87 27.87
N ARG A 240 -8.30 -32.38 26.65
CA ARG A 240 -8.93 -33.00 25.46
C ARG A 240 -8.44 -34.43 25.20
N SER A 241 -7.14 -34.72 25.44
CA SER A 241 -6.61 -36.07 25.30
C SER A 241 -7.19 -37.02 26.33
N ILE A 242 -7.25 -36.60 27.61
CA ILE A 242 -7.89 -37.35 28.70
C ILE A 242 -9.36 -37.59 28.40
N GLN A 243 -10.09 -36.57 27.95
CA GLN A 243 -11.50 -36.72 27.54
C GLN A 243 -11.69 -37.71 26.40
N LYS A 244 -10.80 -37.70 25.39
CA LYS A 244 -10.83 -38.71 24.30
C LYS A 244 -10.61 -40.14 24.81
N GLU A 245 -9.67 -40.35 25.72
CA GLU A 245 -9.42 -41.65 26.32
C GLU A 245 -10.62 -42.13 27.14
N HIS A 246 -11.20 -41.29 27.99
CA HIS A 246 -12.42 -41.58 28.75
C HIS A 246 -13.59 -41.91 27.83
N LEU A 247 -13.83 -41.12 26.78
CA LEU A 247 -14.87 -41.42 25.78
C LEU A 247 -14.62 -42.74 25.07
N GLY A 248 -13.37 -43.05 24.74
CA GLY A 248 -12.99 -44.36 24.18
C GLY A 248 -13.33 -45.52 25.12
N GLY A 249 -13.01 -45.38 26.41
CA GLY A 249 -13.34 -46.35 27.44
C GLY A 249 -14.85 -46.55 27.62
N TRP A 250 -15.64 -45.49 27.64
CA TRP A 250 -17.11 -45.59 27.73
C TRP A 250 -17.73 -46.21 26.49
N LEU A 251 -17.25 -45.82 25.29
CA LEU A 251 -17.75 -46.40 24.05
C LEU A 251 -17.45 -47.92 23.97
N SER A 252 -16.35 -48.40 24.56
CA SER A 252 -16.01 -49.83 24.56
C SER A 252 -16.99 -50.71 25.32
N GLN A 253 -17.78 -50.16 26.21
CA GLN A 253 -18.83 -50.86 26.97
C GLN A 253 -20.13 -51.08 26.15
N LEU A 254 -20.24 -50.44 24.99
CA LEU A 254 -21.38 -50.55 24.09
C LEU A 254 -21.15 -51.65 23.01
N ASN A 255 -22.28 -52.16 22.47
CA ASN A 255 -22.21 -53.09 21.33
C ASN A 255 -21.68 -52.36 20.07
N GLU A 256 -21.00 -53.05 19.18
CA GLU A 256 -20.40 -52.50 17.96
C GLU A 256 -21.38 -51.63 17.14
N ARG A 257 -22.66 -52.03 17.07
CA ARG A 257 -23.67 -51.28 16.35
C ARG A 257 -24.03 -49.96 17.07
N GLU A 258 -24.12 -49.97 18.39
CA GLU A 258 -24.39 -48.79 19.23
C GLU A 258 -23.19 -47.81 19.17
N GLN A 259 -21.97 -48.37 19.22
CA GLN A 259 -20.75 -47.56 19.06
C GLN A 259 -20.72 -46.84 17.70
N LYS A 260 -21.00 -47.59 16.62
CA LYS A 260 -20.98 -47.05 15.26
C LYS A 260 -22.01 -45.94 15.08
N ILE A 261 -23.22 -46.09 15.65
CA ILE A 261 -24.28 -45.09 15.61
C ILE A 261 -23.82 -43.80 16.31
N LEU A 262 -23.26 -43.89 17.53
CA LEU A 262 -22.79 -42.72 18.27
C LEU A 262 -21.59 -42.05 17.59
N LYS A 263 -20.63 -42.82 17.06
CA LYS A 263 -19.49 -42.28 16.32
C LYS A 263 -19.95 -41.45 15.11
N LEU A 264 -20.83 -42.01 14.29
CA LEU A 264 -21.35 -41.33 13.11
C LEU A 264 -22.27 -40.14 13.47
N ARG A 265 -23.02 -40.23 14.56
CA ARG A 265 -23.95 -39.18 14.98
C ARG A 265 -23.26 -37.93 15.51
N PHE A 266 -22.21 -38.13 16.32
CA PHE A 266 -21.49 -37.06 16.97
C PHE A 266 -20.13 -36.73 16.32
N GLY A 267 -19.80 -37.37 15.21
CA GLY A 267 -18.52 -37.14 14.53
C GLY A 267 -17.31 -37.58 15.36
N LEU A 268 -17.47 -38.59 16.24
CA LEU A 268 -16.39 -39.07 17.09
C LEU A 268 -15.38 -39.84 16.26
N GLY A 269 -14.21 -39.29 16.05
CA GLY A 269 -13.17 -39.90 15.22
C GLY A 269 -12.69 -39.04 14.06
N GLY A 270 -13.22 -37.82 13.98
CA GLY A 270 -12.82 -36.83 12.94
C GLY A 270 -13.69 -36.86 11.69
N GLU A 271 -14.79 -37.59 11.73
CA GLU A 271 -15.81 -37.57 10.67
C GLU A 271 -16.84 -36.48 10.92
N GLU A 272 -17.51 -36.00 9.87
CA GLU A 272 -18.61 -35.03 10.01
C GLU A 272 -19.85 -35.70 10.64
N PRO A 273 -20.59 -35.02 11.55
CA PRO A 273 -21.77 -35.56 12.19
C PRO A 273 -22.90 -35.80 11.16
N LEU A 274 -23.43 -37.03 11.13
CA LEU A 274 -24.46 -37.45 10.22
C LEU A 274 -25.88 -37.36 10.82
N THR A 275 -26.88 -37.18 9.96
CA THR A 275 -28.28 -37.18 10.36
C THR A 275 -28.77 -38.63 10.61
N LEU A 276 -29.82 -38.79 11.46
CA LEU A 276 -30.40 -40.12 11.74
C LEU A 276 -30.88 -40.86 10.48
N ALA A 277 -31.27 -40.14 9.45
CA ALA A 277 -31.70 -40.72 8.18
C ALA A 277 -30.52 -41.28 7.37
N GLU A 278 -29.39 -40.60 7.37
CA GLU A 278 -28.16 -41.01 6.71
C GLU A 278 -27.53 -42.22 7.40
N ILE A 279 -27.46 -42.18 8.75
CA ILE A 279 -27.03 -43.29 9.55
C ILE A 279 -27.90 -44.53 9.28
N GLY A 280 -29.24 -44.32 9.20
CA GLY A 280 -30.15 -45.40 8.87
C GLY A 280 -29.88 -46.06 7.53
N ARG A 281 -29.55 -45.29 6.49
CA ARG A 281 -29.13 -45.81 5.19
C ARG A 281 -27.82 -46.59 5.26
N GLN A 282 -26.83 -46.11 6.02
CA GLN A 282 -25.52 -46.78 6.16
C GLN A 282 -25.62 -48.13 6.90
N ILE A 283 -26.53 -48.23 7.87
CA ILE A 283 -26.64 -49.43 8.74
C ILE A 283 -27.83 -50.34 8.31
N ASN A 284 -28.55 -49.96 7.25
CA ASN A 284 -29.73 -50.64 6.74
C ASN A 284 -30.87 -50.79 7.79
N VAL A 285 -31.18 -49.73 8.50
CA VAL A 285 -32.28 -49.68 9.48
C VAL A 285 -33.12 -48.40 9.32
N SER A 286 -34.38 -48.43 9.79
CA SER A 286 -35.23 -47.25 9.72
C SER A 286 -34.72 -46.11 10.64
N ARG A 287 -34.98 -44.87 10.26
CA ARG A 287 -34.64 -43.66 11.06
C ARG A 287 -35.07 -43.79 12.52
N GLU A 288 -36.28 -44.27 12.75
CA GLU A 288 -36.83 -44.42 14.09
C GLU A 288 -36.08 -45.51 14.90
N ARG A 289 -35.64 -46.56 14.25
CA ARG A 289 -34.81 -47.58 14.87
C ARG A 289 -33.45 -47.05 15.29
N VAL A 290 -32.83 -46.19 14.46
CA VAL A 290 -31.57 -45.50 14.84
C VAL A 290 -31.77 -44.64 16.05
N ARG A 291 -32.86 -43.86 16.13
CA ARG A 291 -33.23 -43.02 17.30
C ARG A 291 -33.37 -43.86 18.56
N GLN A 292 -34.05 -45.01 18.49
CA GLN A 292 -34.19 -45.93 19.64
C GLN A 292 -32.86 -46.50 20.10
N LEU A 293 -31.99 -46.87 19.18
CA LEU A 293 -30.66 -47.40 19.49
C LEU A 293 -29.76 -46.33 20.09
N GLU A 294 -29.78 -45.06 19.55
CA GLU A 294 -29.11 -43.92 20.14
C GLU A 294 -29.53 -43.68 21.58
N ALA A 295 -30.85 -43.57 21.82
CA ALA A 295 -31.40 -43.36 23.18
C ALA A 295 -30.99 -44.47 24.15
N LYS A 296 -31.03 -45.73 23.70
CA LYS A 296 -30.60 -46.88 24.50
C LYS A 296 -29.10 -46.87 24.81
N ALA A 297 -28.27 -46.50 23.82
CA ALA A 297 -26.81 -46.39 23.99
C ALA A 297 -26.48 -45.27 25.01
N ILE A 298 -27.11 -44.09 24.90
CA ILE A 298 -26.92 -42.98 25.84
C ILE A 298 -27.35 -43.38 27.26
N LEU A 299 -28.44 -44.12 27.40
CA LEU A 299 -28.94 -44.59 28.71
C LEU A 299 -27.96 -45.56 29.36
N LYS A 300 -27.31 -46.47 28.58
CA LYS A 300 -26.26 -47.36 29.06
C LYS A 300 -24.98 -46.62 29.50
N LEU A 301 -24.65 -45.51 28.87
CA LEU A 301 -23.52 -44.66 29.25
C LEU A 301 -23.78 -43.80 30.51
N ARG A 302 -25.06 -43.62 30.90
CA ARG A 302 -25.43 -42.91 32.10
C ARG A 302 -25.54 -43.78 33.35
N ALA A 303 -25.64 -45.10 33.17
CA ALA A 303 -25.72 -46.09 34.24
C ALA A 303 -24.32 -46.47 34.71
#